data_517321281c5eff8976e00cb4f786e8b7
#
_entry.id   517321281c5eff8976e00cb4f786e8b7
#
_cell.length_a   1.000
_cell.length_b   1.000
_cell.length_c   1.000
_cell.angle_alpha   90.00
_cell.angle_beta   90.00
_cell.angle_gamma   90.00
#
_symmetry.space_group_name_H-M   'P 1'
#
loop_
_entity.id
_entity.type
_entity.pdbx_description
1 polymer ?
#
loop_
_entity_poly.entity_id
_entity_poly.type
_entity_poly.pdbx_seq_one_letter_code
_entity_poly.pdbx_strand_id
1 'polypeptide(L)'
;MDEFFMKKALELARKGEGYVNPNPLVGAVIVKGGEIIGQGYHEFFGGNHAEINAINSSIKSTEGATIYVTLEPCCHYGKTPPCIEAIIKNKFKRVVVGTLDQNPLVSGKSIRILRESGIEVKVGVLEKECIRLNEIFNFYIKEXXXXXXXXXENSTFYCT
;
A
#
# COMPACT_ATOMS: atom_id res chain seq x y z
N MET A 1 -15.28 4.97 10.79
CA MET A 1 -14.89 3.59 10.47
C MET A 1 -13.65 3.49 9.61
N ASP A 2 -13.46 4.46 8.71
CA ASP A 2 -12.25 4.42 7.88
C ASP A 2 -10.99 4.48 8.72
N GLU A 3 -11.00 5.31 9.77
CA GLU A 3 -9.79 5.39 10.61
C GLU A 3 -9.51 4.09 11.33
N PHE A 4 -10.57 3.40 11.77
CA PHE A 4 -10.40 2.13 12.45
C PHE A 4 -9.68 1.12 11.55
N PHE A 5 -10.14 1.00 10.32
CA PHE A 5 -9.54 0.02 9.41
C PHE A 5 -8.16 0.46 8.92
N MET A 6 -7.96 1.78 8.76
CA MET A 6 -6.63 2.25 8.39
C MET A 6 -5.62 2.01 9.52
N LYS A 7 -6.07 2.11 10.77
CA LYS A 7 -5.20 1.81 11.89
C LYS A 7 -4.77 0.34 11.87
N LYS A 8 -5.71 -0.55 11.51
CA LYS A 8 -5.36 -1.96 11.34
C LYS A 8 -4.30 -2.14 10.26
N ALA A 9 -4.44 -1.42 9.15
CA ALA A 9 -3.47 -1.52 8.07
C ALA A 9 -2.09 -1.03 8.53
N LEU A 10 -2.06 0.03 9.34
CA LEU A 10 -0.80 0.53 9.89
C LEU A 10 -0.13 -0.51 10.78
N GLU A 11 -0.92 -1.18 11.61
CA GLU A 11 -0.37 -2.21 12.49
C GLU A 11 0.25 -3.34 11.68
N LEU A 12 -0.42 -3.72 10.60
CA LEU A 12 0.13 -4.76 9.72
C LEU A 12 1.41 -4.30 9.06
N ALA A 13 1.45 -3.05 8.60
CA ALA A 13 2.62 -2.53 7.92
C ALA A 13 3.88 -2.66 8.78
N ARG A 14 3.75 -2.41 10.08
CA ARG A 14 4.89 -2.46 10.98
C ARG A 14 5.51 -3.84 11.08
N LYS A 15 4.77 -4.88 10.77
CA LYS A 15 5.31 -6.23 10.83
C LYS A 15 6.41 -6.47 9.81
N GLY A 16 6.49 -5.66 8.77
CA GLY A 16 7.54 -5.79 7.77
C GLY A 16 8.86 -5.15 8.17
N GLU A 17 8.87 -4.45 9.31
CA GLU A 17 10.05 -3.72 9.74
C GLU A 17 11.26 -4.63 9.85
N GLY A 18 12.35 -4.22 9.21
CA GLY A 18 13.57 -5.01 9.22
C GLY A 18 13.69 -6.02 8.08
N TYR A 19 12.63 -6.23 7.32
CA TYR A 19 12.63 -7.25 6.28
C TYR A 19 12.44 -6.71 4.87
N VAL A 20 11.96 -5.49 4.73
CA VAL A 20 11.55 -4.99 3.41
C VAL A 20 12.53 -4.02 2.79
N ASN A 21 13.55 -3.59 3.53
CA ASN A 21 14.48 -2.59 3.03
C ASN A 21 14.98 -2.95 1.64
N PRO A 22 15.08 -2.02 0.70
CA PRO A 22 14.83 -0.58 0.84
C PRO A 22 13.39 -0.16 0.54
N ASN A 23 12.48 -1.11 0.42
CA ASN A 23 11.07 -0.80 0.14
C ASN A 23 10.39 -0.19 1.37
N PRO A 24 9.34 0.60 1.16
CA PRO A 24 8.59 1.13 2.29
C PRO A 24 7.75 0.07 2.97
N LEU A 25 7.38 0.33 4.21
CA LEU A 25 6.44 -0.50 4.95
C LEU A 25 5.04 -0.19 4.44
N VAL A 26 4.27 -1.23 4.16
CA VAL A 26 2.90 -1.06 3.66
C VAL A 26 2.01 -2.15 4.24
N GLY A 27 0.81 -1.76 4.63
CA GLY A 27 -0.20 -2.69 5.09
C GLY A 27 -1.51 -2.46 4.36
N ALA A 28 -2.32 -3.51 4.27
CA ALA A 28 -3.60 -3.44 3.57
C ALA A 28 -4.65 -4.29 4.28
N VAL A 29 -5.89 -3.78 4.31
CA VAL A 29 -7.03 -4.46 4.93
C VAL A 29 -8.20 -4.39 3.96
N ILE A 30 -8.87 -5.51 3.76
CA ILE A 30 -10.04 -5.57 2.87
C ILE A 30 -11.29 -5.79 3.71
N VAL A 31 -12.29 -4.93 3.48
CA VAL A 31 -13.52 -4.91 4.28
C VAL A 31 -14.72 -5.04 3.38
N LYS A 32 -15.67 -5.87 3.79
CA LYS A 32 -16.92 -6.04 3.07
C LYS A 32 -18.04 -6.22 4.08
N GLY A 33 -19.07 -5.38 3.97
CA GLY A 33 -20.16 -5.44 4.92
C GLY A 33 -19.71 -5.20 6.35
N GLY A 34 -18.72 -4.37 6.56
CA GLY A 34 -18.21 -4.07 7.89
C GLY A 34 -17.27 -5.10 8.46
N GLU A 35 -17.01 -6.17 7.73
CA GLU A 35 -16.20 -7.28 8.19
C GLU A 35 -14.86 -7.29 7.46
N ILE A 36 -13.76 -7.51 8.19
CA ILE A 36 -12.45 -7.69 7.55
C ILE A 36 -12.44 -9.08 6.93
N ILE A 37 -12.30 -9.12 5.60
CA ILE A 37 -12.26 -10.39 4.88
C ILE A 37 -10.88 -10.75 4.37
N GLY A 38 -9.93 -9.82 4.43
CA GLY A 38 -8.56 -10.10 4.02
C GLY A 38 -7.63 -9.07 4.59
N GLN A 39 -6.38 -9.45 4.78
CA GLN A 39 -5.39 -8.50 5.26
C GLN A 39 -4.00 -8.97 4.89
N GLY A 40 -3.08 -8.03 4.76
CA GLY A 40 -1.73 -8.37 4.37
C GLY A 40 -0.79 -7.20 4.57
N TYR A 41 0.48 -7.48 4.44
CA TYR A 41 1.51 -6.47 4.50
C TYR A 41 2.66 -6.90 3.60
N HIS A 42 3.52 -5.94 3.26
CA HIS A 42 4.71 -6.26 2.48
C HIS A 42 5.69 -6.94 3.44
N GLU A 43 5.95 -8.22 3.21
CA GLU A 43 6.61 -9.04 4.21
C GLU A 43 8.12 -9.04 4.11
N PHE A 44 8.65 -8.96 2.87
CA PHE A 44 10.08 -8.95 2.67
C PHE A 44 10.40 -8.41 1.27
N PHE A 45 11.61 -7.91 1.12
CA PHE A 45 12.04 -7.37 -0.16
C PHE A 45 11.93 -8.44 -1.23
N GLY A 46 11.29 -8.10 -2.34
CA GLY A 46 11.08 -9.04 -3.44
C GLY A 46 9.80 -9.84 -3.33
N GLY A 47 9.14 -9.79 -2.18
CA GLY A 47 7.88 -10.51 -2.00
C GLY A 47 6.70 -9.71 -2.51
N ASN A 48 5.51 -10.29 -2.40
CA ASN A 48 4.29 -9.63 -2.84
C ASN A 48 4.05 -8.34 -2.07
N HIS A 49 3.44 -7.38 -2.74
CA HIS A 49 3.02 -6.15 -2.09
C HIS A 49 1.85 -6.44 -1.15
N ALA A 50 1.61 -5.50 -0.24
CA ALA A 50 0.57 -5.67 0.78
C ALA A 50 -0.79 -5.95 0.18
N GLU A 51 -1.14 -5.23 -0.90
CA GLU A 51 -2.44 -5.39 -1.53
C GLU A 51 -2.64 -6.81 -2.06
N ILE A 52 -1.60 -7.35 -2.68
CA ILE A 52 -1.69 -8.71 -3.24
C ILE A 52 -1.82 -9.73 -2.11
N ASN A 53 -1.05 -9.54 -1.03
CA ASN A 53 -1.17 -10.44 0.12
C ASN A 53 -2.57 -10.38 0.72
N ALA A 54 -3.14 -9.18 0.81
CA ALA A 54 -4.49 -9.03 1.35
C ALA A 54 -5.52 -9.73 0.46
N ILE A 55 -5.41 -9.55 -0.85
CA ILE A 55 -6.33 -10.21 -1.78
C ILE A 55 -6.22 -11.72 -1.66
N ASN A 56 -4.97 -12.23 -1.63
CA ASN A 56 -4.75 -13.67 -1.55
C ASN A 56 -5.26 -14.27 -0.25
N SER A 57 -5.34 -13.50 0.81
CA SER A 57 -5.81 -13.99 2.11
C SER A 57 -7.32 -13.89 2.28
N SER A 58 -8.02 -13.32 1.29
CA SER A 58 -9.45 -13.04 1.44
C SER A 58 -10.27 -14.32 1.57
N ILE A 59 -11.20 -14.30 2.53
CA ILE A 59 -12.04 -15.47 2.80
C ILE A 59 -13.36 -15.43 2.05
N LYS A 60 -13.62 -14.32 1.34
CA LYS A 60 -14.82 -14.13 0.52
C LYS A 60 -14.43 -13.40 -0.73
N SER A 61 -15.34 -13.34 -1.71
CA SER A 61 -15.14 -12.55 -2.90
C SER A 61 -14.87 -11.09 -2.55
N THR A 62 -13.89 -10.48 -3.22
CA THR A 62 -13.59 -9.07 -3.00
C THR A 62 -14.49 -8.15 -3.82
N GLU A 63 -15.34 -8.70 -4.66
CA GLU A 63 -16.23 -7.87 -5.47
C GLU A 63 -17.08 -6.98 -4.59
N GLY A 64 -17.03 -5.68 -4.84
CA GLY A 64 -17.80 -4.72 -4.06
C GLY A 64 -17.18 -4.35 -2.71
N ALA A 65 -16.00 -4.88 -2.41
CA ALA A 65 -15.33 -4.60 -1.13
C ALA A 65 -14.57 -3.28 -1.17
N THR A 66 -14.13 -2.85 0.01
CA THR A 66 -13.26 -1.69 0.16
C THR A 66 -11.88 -2.18 0.59
N ILE A 67 -10.83 -1.63 -0.01
CA ILE A 67 -9.47 -1.94 0.44
C ILE A 67 -8.84 -0.69 1.04
N TYR A 68 -8.29 -0.85 2.23
CA TYR A 68 -7.56 0.20 2.95
C TYR A 68 -6.07 -0.09 2.80
N VAL A 69 -5.32 0.88 2.33
CA VAL A 69 -3.89 0.68 2.15
C VAL A 69 -3.15 1.91 2.65
N THR A 70 -2.05 1.70 3.34
CA THR A 70 -1.34 2.81 3.99
C THR A 70 -0.62 3.72 3.01
N LEU A 71 -0.30 3.20 1.83
CA LEU A 71 0.44 3.94 0.81
C LEU A 71 -0.21 3.74 -0.54
N GLU A 72 -0.19 4.77 -1.37
CA GLU A 72 -0.77 4.71 -2.71
C GLU A 72 -0.31 3.45 -3.45
N PRO A 73 -1.23 2.66 -4.01
CA PRO A 73 -0.86 1.46 -4.75
C PRO A 73 -0.02 1.79 -5.98
N CYS A 74 0.84 0.87 -6.36
CA CYS A 74 1.69 1.13 -7.52
C CYS A 74 0.91 1.06 -8.83
N CYS A 75 1.39 1.79 -9.83
CA CYS A 75 0.71 1.88 -11.12
C CYS A 75 1.62 1.59 -12.31
N HIS A 76 2.84 1.17 -12.08
CA HIS A 76 3.72 0.84 -13.19
C HIS A 76 4.23 -0.58 -13.06
N TYR A 77 4.61 -1.15 -14.20
CA TYR A 77 5.09 -2.51 -14.24
C TYR A 77 6.51 -2.63 -13.72
N GLY A 78 6.74 -3.65 -12.94
CA GLY A 78 8.06 -4.08 -12.57
C GLY A 78 8.15 -5.54 -12.95
N LYS A 79 8.62 -6.39 -12.05
CA LYS A 79 8.64 -7.83 -12.30
C LYS A 79 7.23 -8.39 -12.36
N THR A 80 6.30 -7.72 -11.68
CA THR A 80 4.91 -8.15 -11.64
C THR A 80 4.03 -7.00 -12.08
N PRO A 81 2.78 -7.29 -12.44
CA PRO A 81 1.85 -6.21 -12.80
C PRO A 81 1.62 -5.27 -11.62
N PRO A 82 1.26 -4.03 -11.90
CA PRO A 82 1.01 -3.08 -10.82
C PRO A 82 -0.20 -3.46 -9.98
N CYS A 83 -0.16 -3.05 -8.71
CA CYS A 83 -1.24 -3.37 -7.77
C CYS A 83 -2.59 -2.86 -8.21
N ILE A 84 -2.63 -1.70 -8.91
CA ILE A 84 -3.93 -1.20 -9.35
C ILE A 84 -4.63 -2.16 -10.31
N GLU A 85 -3.88 -2.91 -11.10
CA GLU A 85 -4.50 -3.90 -11.97
C GLU A 85 -5.24 -4.96 -11.17
N ALA A 86 -4.62 -5.45 -10.09
CA ALA A 86 -5.25 -6.43 -9.24
C ALA A 86 -6.50 -5.85 -8.58
N ILE A 87 -6.43 -4.59 -8.15
CA ILE A 87 -7.55 -3.95 -7.51
C ILE A 87 -8.73 -3.82 -8.47
N ILE A 88 -8.45 -3.40 -9.70
CA ILE A 88 -9.50 -3.27 -10.71
C ILE A 88 -10.07 -4.63 -11.08
N LYS A 89 -9.18 -5.59 -11.33
CA LYS A 89 -9.59 -6.93 -11.74
C LYS A 89 -10.46 -7.61 -10.70
N ASN A 90 -10.18 -7.37 -9.43
CA ASN A 90 -10.93 -8.00 -8.34
C ASN A 90 -12.17 -7.22 -7.93
N LYS A 91 -12.50 -6.19 -8.70
CA LYS A 91 -13.79 -5.51 -8.64
C LYS A 91 -14.09 -4.84 -7.30
N PHE A 92 -13.07 -4.26 -6.71
CA PHE A 92 -13.28 -3.43 -5.51
C PHE A 92 -14.12 -2.22 -5.90
N LYS A 93 -15.00 -1.81 -4.99
CA LYS A 93 -15.78 -0.61 -5.25
C LYS A 93 -15.13 0.64 -4.68
N ARG A 94 -14.23 0.47 -3.72
CA ARG A 94 -13.68 1.62 -3.02
C ARG A 94 -12.26 1.32 -2.56
N VAL A 95 -11.40 2.33 -2.66
CA VAL A 95 -10.02 2.25 -2.19
C VAL A 95 -9.78 3.44 -1.26
N VAL A 96 -9.28 3.15 -0.06
CA VAL A 96 -8.95 4.19 0.91
C VAL A 96 -7.44 4.18 1.10
N VAL A 97 -6.80 5.30 0.85
CA VAL A 97 -5.34 5.42 0.84
C VAL A 97 -4.89 6.34 1.97
N GLY A 98 -3.90 5.88 2.74
CA GLY A 98 -3.37 6.71 3.82
C GLY A 98 -2.59 7.91 3.31
N THR A 99 -1.62 7.67 2.47
CA THR A 99 -0.85 8.77 1.90
C THR A 99 -0.43 8.46 0.47
N LEU A 100 -0.25 9.52 -0.31
CA LEU A 100 0.22 9.40 -1.68
C LEU A 100 1.70 9.03 -1.69
N ASP A 101 2.14 8.52 -2.83
CA ASP A 101 3.55 8.25 -3.08
C ASP A 101 4.33 9.57 -2.95
N GLN A 102 5.46 9.52 -2.28
CA GLN A 102 6.27 10.71 -2.06
C GLN A 102 7.02 11.14 -3.30
N ASN A 103 7.17 10.25 -4.27
CA ASN A 103 7.86 10.58 -5.52
C ASN A 103 6.94 11.43 -6.39
N PRO A 104 7.28 12.71 -6.63
CA PRO A 104 6.37 13.58 -7.39
C PRO A 104 6.12 13.10 -8.83
N LEU A 105 6.99 12.25 -9.37
CA LEU A 105 6.79 11.76 -10.72
C LEU A 105 5.64 10.77 -10.82
N VAL A 106 5.28 10.12 -9.72
CA VAL A 106 4.22 9.14 -9.74
C VAL A 106 3.07 9.46 -8.79
N SER A 107 3.25 10.45 -7.93
CA SER A 107 2.26 10.79 -6.91
C SER A 107 0.91 11.11 -7.54
N GLY A 108 -0.13 10.41 -7.10
CA GLY A 108 -1.49 10.64 -7.56
C GLY A 108 -1.87 9.91 -8.84
N LYS A 109 -0.94 9.31 -9.54
CA LYS A 109 -1.27 8.63 -10.79
C LYS A 109 -2.22 7.46 -10.58
N SER A 110 -1.96 6.66 -9.55
CA SER A 110 -2.83 5.51 -9.26
C SER A 110 -4.22 5.97 -8.91
N ILE A 111 -4.32 7.05 -8.16
CA ILE A 111 -5.62 7.57 -7.75
C ILE A 111 -6.44 7.94 -8.98
N ARG A 112 -5.81 8.63 -9.93
CA ARG A 112 -6.49 9.04 -11.14
C ARG A 112 -6.97 7.83 -11.95
N ILE A 113 -6.09 6.84 -12.10
CA ILE A 113 -6.43 5.65 -12.88
C ILE A 113 -7.58 4.87 -12.22
N LEU A 114 -7.52 4.72 -10.91
CA LEU A 114 -8.59 4.02 -10.20
C LEU A 114 -9.92 4.73 -10.35
N ARG A 115 -9.91 6.06 -10.23
CA ARG A 115 -11.16 6.84 -10.39
C ARG A 115 -11.69 6.74 -11.82
N GLU A 116 -10.81 6.78 -12.79
CA GLU A 116 -11.22 6.64 -14.19
C GLU A 116 -11.81 5.25 -14.46
N SER A 117 -11.44 4.28 -13.66
CA SER A 117 -11.98 2.92 -13.78
C SER A 117 -13.29 2.74 -13.03
N GLY A 118 -13.81 3.80 -12.44
CA GLY A 118 -15.09 3.77 -11.77
C GLY A 118 -15.02 3.41 -10.30
N ILE A 119 -13.82 3.41 -9.72
CA ILE A 119 -13.65 3.07 -8.30
C ILE A 119 -13.60 4.35 -7.48
N GLU A 120 -14.36 4.37 -6.39
CA GLU A 120 -14.32 5.49 -5.46
C GLU A 120 -12.99 5.46 -4.71
N VAL A 121 -12.30 6.59 -4.63
CA VAL A 121 -11.02 6.65 -3.92
C VAL A 121 -11.03 7.80 -2.93
N LYS A 122 -10.66 7.49 -1.68
CA LYS A 122 -10.49 8.47 -0.63
C LYS A 122 -9.03 8.48 -0.21
N VAL A 123 -8.44 9.66 -0.08
CA VAL A 123 -7.02 9.81 0.25
C VAL A 123 -6.89 10.60 1.53
N GLY A 124 -5.95 10.21 2.37
CA GLY A 124 -5.57 11.02 3.52
C GLY A 124 -6.10 10.55 4.86
N VAL A 125 -6.62 9.33 4.93
CA VAL A 125 -7.09 8.80 6.21
C VAL A 125 -5.89 8.40 7.05
N LEU A 126 -5.75 9.00 8.23
CA LEU A 126 -4.59 8.85 9.10
C LEU A 126 -3.30 9.17 8.34
N GLU A 127 -3.37 10.21 7.54
CA GLU A 127 -2.27 10.57 6.66
C GLU A 127 -0.98 10.82 7.43
N LYS A 128 -1.07 11.54 8.54
CA LYS A 128 0.13 11.86 9.31
C LYS A 128 0.80 10.60 9.82
N GLU A 129 0.01 9.66 10.31
CA GLU A 129 0.55 8.40 10.81
C GLU A 129 1.21 7.60 9.70
N CYS A 130 0.58 7.60 8.53
CA CYS A 130 1.14 6.86 7.39
C CYS A 130 2.44 7.51 6.91
N ILE A 131 2.48 8.83 6.88
CA ILE A 131 3.70 9.54 6.51
C ILE A 131 4.80 9.28 7.54
N ARG A 132 4.46 9.34 8.82
CA ARG A 132 5.44 9.12 9.87
C ARG A 132 6.06 7.74 9.79
N LEU A 133 5.25 6.74 9.52
CA LEU A 133 5.76 5.39 9.35
C LEU A 133 6.87 5.35 8.31
N ASN A 134 6.63 6.00 7.17
CA ASN A 134 7.60 5.98 6.08
C ASN A 134 8.76 6.94 6.30
N GLU A 135 8.54 8.00 7.06
CA GLU A 135 9.63 8.91 7.42
C GLU A 135 10.67 8.19 8.27
N ILE A 136 10.21 7.43 9.24
CA ILE A 136 11.12 6.68 10.10
C ILE A 136 11.91 5.67 9.27
N PHE A 137 11.22 4.99 8.36
CA PHE A 137 11.86 4.04 7.46
C PHE A 137 12.91 4.75 6.59
N ASN A 138 12.56 5.89 6.01
CA ASN A 138 13.48 6.61 5.14
C ASN A 138 14.68 7.14 5.89
N PHE A 139 14.47 7.61 7.11
CA PHE A 139 15.57 8.08 7.93
C PHE A 139 16.56 6.95 8.20
N TYR A 140 16.03 5.80 8.55
CA TYR A 140 16.88 4.65 8.85
C TYR A 140 17.72 4.26 7.63
N ILE A 141 17.11 4.26 6.46
CA ILE A 141 17.82 3.94 5.23
C ILE A 141 18.93 4.96 4.97
N LYS A 142 18.65 6.22 5.15
CA LYS A 142 19.65 7.26 4.94
C LYS A 142 20.84 7.13 5.88
N GLU A 143 20.56 6.88 7.10
CA GLU A 143 21.61 6.85 8.14
C GLU A 143 22.36 5.53 8.18
N UNK A 144 21.75 4.69 7.97
CA UNK A 144 22.34 3.39 8.14
C UNK A 144 22.80 2.78 6.92
N UNK A 145 22.25 3.22 6.23
CA UNK A 145 22.57 2.50 5.15
C UNK A 145 23.26 3.34 4.29
N UNK A 146 23.57 3.86 4.64
CA UNK A 146 24.15 4.69 4.06
C UNK A 146 24.57 4.46 2.88
N UNK A 147 24.73 3.87 2.85
CA UNK A 147 25.09 3.46 1.75
C UNK A 147 24.12 3.10 0.84
N UNK A 148 23.42 3.08 1.37
CA UNK A 148 22.65 2.55 0.65
C UNK A 148 21.95 3.32 -0.08
N UNK A 149 22.40 3.95 -0.34
CA UNK A 149 21.91 4.42 -0.87
C UNK A 149 21.07 4.60 -1.52
N UNK A 150 20.83 4.28 -1.95
CA UNK A 150 20.11 4.42 -2.46
C UNK A 150 19.01 4.38 -2.37
N UNK A 151 19.01 4.51 -1.40
CA UNK A 151 18.29 4.32 -1.33
C UNK A 151 17.26 4.64 -1.56
N UNK A 152 16.71 4.50 -1.17
CA UNK A 152 16.00 4.74 -1.38
C UNK A 152 15.46 5.43 -2.07
N GLU A 153 15.27 5.26 -3.08
CA GLU A 153 14.61 5.93 -4.16
C GLU A 153 13.11 5.74 -4.12
N ASN A 154 12.69 5.44 -2.94
CA ASN A 154 11.26 5.49 -2.67
C ASN A 154 10.46 4.46 -3.43
N SER A 155 9.32 4.82 -3.93
CA SER A 155 8.34 3.89 -4.47
C SER A 155 8.81 3.12 -5.68
N THR A 156 9.87 3.58 -6.32
CA THR A 156 10.39 2.85 -7.47
C THR A 156 10.80 1.44 -7.05
N PHE A 157 11.39 1.35 -5.88
CA PHE A 157 11.78 0.03 -5.37
C PHE A 157 10.57 -0.80 -4.98
N TYR A 158 9.55 -0.17 -4.44
CA TYR A 158 8.37 -0.90 -4.02
C TYR A 158 7.70 -1.59 -5.20
N CYS A 159 7.66 -0.95 -6.34
CA CYS A 159 7.00 -1.51 -7.50
C CYS A 159 7.85 -2.53 -8.25
N THR A 160 9.14 -2.56 -7.97
CA THR A 160 10.01 -3.51 -8.66
C THR A 160 10.29 -4.73 -7.82
#